data_d7aaa849f853be138c08485ec5779a69
#
_entry.id   d7aaa849f853be138c08485ec5779a69
#
_cell.length_a   1.000
_cell.length_b   1.000
_cell.length_c   1.000
_cell.angle_alpha   90.00
_cell.angle_beta   90.00
_cell.angle_gamma   90.00
#
_symmetry.space_group_name_H-M   'P 1'
#
loop_
_entity.id
_entity.type
_entity.pdbx_description
1 polymer ?
#
loop_
_entity_poly.entity_id
_entity_poly.type
_entity_poly.pdbx_seq_one_letter_code
_entity_poly.pdbx_strand_id
1 'polypeptide(L)'
;LRTQIKRNLNKEIHDATKPSVDFIYKILEDAYASGLHYDVTDMRNSILAFAASSTHQADYCIKLVNKMHFKSEEPSENVQNDSEKLVFYDVEVFPNLFLVNWKVEGVEKSVVRMINPSPADIEQLMHFRLVGFNCRRYDNHILYARLIGYDNEQLFNLSQKIIGGSANCFFGEAYNVSYTDVYDFCSKKQSLKKWEIELGLHHQELGLPWDQPVPEDLWPKVAEYCDNDVIATEAVFNERRGDFAARQILAKLANGCVNDTTNSLSAKIIFGNNRKPQDQFNYRDLSQP
;
A
#
# COMPACT_ATOMS: atom_id res chain seq x y z
N LEU A 1 -22.58 -3.36 5.26
CA LEU A 1 -21.63 -2.26 5.51
C LEU A 1 -22.10 -1.41 6.71
N ARG A 2 -23.30 -0.79 6.65
CA ARG A 2 -23.89 0.03 7.71
C ARG A 2 -23.91 -0.66 9.07
N THR A 3 -24.34 -1.93 9.12
CA THR A 3 -24.41 -2.73 10.36
C THR A 3 -23.03 -3.04 10.93
N GLN A 4 -22.05 -3.26 10.06
CA GLN A 4 -20.66 -3.54 10.46
C GLN A 4 -19.98 -2.28 11.01
N ILE A 5 -20.20 -1.14 10.33
CA ILE A 5 -19.71 0.17 10.78
C ILE A 5 -20.30 0.50 12.16
N LYS A 6 -21.61 0.31 12.33
CA LYS A 6 -22.29 0.53 13.60
C LYS A 6 -21.76 -0.35 14.73
N ARG A 7 -21.49 -1.64 14.46
CA ARG A 7 -20.91 -2.55 15.46
C ARG A 7 -19.48 -2.16 15.84
N ASN A 8 -18.67 -1.75 14.87
CA ASN A 8 -17.29 -1.33 15.14
C ASN A 8 -17.27 -0.01 15.91
N LEU A 9 -18.09 0.95 15.51
CA LEU A 9 -18.27 2.22 16.23
C LEU A 9 -18.74 2.01 17.67
N ASN A 10 -19.77 1.22 17.92
CA ASN A 10 -20.30 0.96 19.25
C ASN A 10 -19.32 0.16 20.14
N LYS A 11 -18.42 -0.62 19.59
CA LYS A 11 -17.47 -1.45 20.34
C LYS A 11 -16.25 -0.67 20.84
N GLU A 12 -15.86 0.38 20.13
CA GLU A 12 -14.63 1.14 20.41
C GLU A 12 -14.90 2.53 21.01
N ILE A 13 -16.14 3.03 20.95
CA ILE A 13 -16.52 4.37 21.43
C ILE A 13 -17.47 4.24 22.63
N HIS A 14 -16.97 3.69 23.71
CA HIS A 14 -17.77 3.60 24.94
C HIS A 14 -18.11 4.95 25.57
N ASP A 15 -17.37 6.03 25.21
CA ASP A 15 -17.50 7.39 25.77
C ASP A 15 -17.60 8.51 24.75
N ALA A 16 -17.73 8.22 23.45
CA ALA A 16 -17.88 9.28 22.43
C ALA A 16 -19.31 9.81 22.44
N THR A 17 -19.44 11.10 22.46
CA THR A 17 -20.72 11.79 22.43
C THR A 17 -21.54 11.35 21.22
N LYS A 18 -22.73 10.78 21.48
CA LYS A 18 -23.71 10.27 20.51
C LYS A 18 -23.92 11.15 19.26
N PRO A 19 -23.88 12.50 19.34
CA PRO A 19 -24.02 13.38 18.19
C PRO A 19 -22.96 13.21 17.10
N SER A 20 -21.73 12.85 17.45
CA SER A 20 -20.63 12.68 16.47
C SER A 20 -20.79 11.42 15.64
N VAL A 21 -21.28 10.36 16.26
CA VAL A 21 -21.56 9.08 15.61
C VAL A 21 -22.76 9.20 14.67
N ASP A 22 -23.82 9.85 15.13
CA ASP A 22 -25.04 10.06 14.34
C ASP A 22 -24.78 10.97 13.13
N PHE A 23 -23.89 11.95 13.26
CA PHE A 23 -23.47 12.84 12.16
C PHE A 23 -22.70 12.08 11.08
N ILE A 24 -21.72 11.25 11.47
CA ILE A 24 -20.97 10.39 10.51
C ILE A 24 -21.93 9.43 9.82
N TYR A 25 -22.91 8.86 10.54
CA TYR A 25 -23.94 8.02 9.96
C TYR A 25 -24.78 8.75 8.92
N LYS A 26 -25.19 9.99 9.22
CA LYS A 26 -25.99 10.80 8.32
C LYS A 26 -25.24 11.09 7.02
N ILE A 27 -23.94 11.46 7.11
CA ILE A 27 -23.13 11.67 5.91
C ILE A 27 -23.04 10.39 5.07
N LEU A 28 -22.86 9.24 5.69
CA LEU A 28 -22.77 7.95 4.99
C LEU A 28 -24.10 7.53 4.38
N GLU A 29 -25.22 7.83 5.05
CA GLU A 29 -26.57 7.58 4.53
C GLU A 29 -26.91 8.49 3.35
N ASP A 30 -26.61 9.78 3.46
CA ASP A 30 -26.82 10.76 2.40
C ASP A 30 -25.95 10.44 1.17
N ALA A 31 -24.71 9.99 1.38
CA ALA A 31 -23.80 9.51 0.36
C ALA A 31 -24.37 8.28 -0.36
N TYR A 32 -24.90 7.33 0.36
CA TYR A 32 -25.49 6.11 -0.19
C TYR A 32 -26.84 6.35 -0.90
N ALA A 33 -27.67 7.23 -0.35
CA ALA A 33 -29.00 7.54 -0.89
C ALA A 33 -28.94 8.42 -2.15
N SER A 34 -27.91 9.25 -2.31
CA SER A 34 -27.81 10.16 -3.45
C SER A 34 -27.34 9.49 -4.74
N GLY A 35 -26.88 8.22 -4.69
CA GLY A 35 -26.30 7.53 -5.84
C GLY A 35 -25.09 8.26 -6.44
N LEU A 36 -24.69 9.37 -5.84
CA LEU A 36 -23.50 10.09 -6.20
C LEU A 36 -22.30 9.26 -5.70
N HIS A 37 -21.40 8.96 -6.62
CA HIS A 37 -20.04 8.61 -6.23
C HIS A 37 -19.47 9.86 -5.57
N TYR A 38 -19.61 9.95 -4.23
CA TYR A 38 -18.91 10.98 -3.50
C TYR A 38 -17.44 10.79 -3.79
N ASP A 39 -16.79 11.88 -4.18
CA ASP A 39 -15.35 11.93 -4.15
C ASP A 39 -14.94 11.57 -2.72
N VAL A 40 -14.27 10.43 -2.60
CA VAL A 40 -13.82 9.89 -1.30
C VAL A 40 -12.95 10.94 -0.59
N THR A 41 -12.28 11.80 -1.35
CA THR A 41 -11.49 12.92 -0.89
C THR A 41 -12.34 13.98 -0.20
N ASP A 42 -13.50 14.34 -0.76
CA ASP A 42 -14.41 15.32 -0.17
C ASP A 42 -15.06 14.79 1.11
N MET A 43 -15.44 13.52 1.12
CA MET A 43 -15.98 12.87 2.30
C MET A 43 -14.91 12.76 3.41
N ARG A 44 -13.69 12.38 3.06
CA ARG A 44 -12.54 12.35 3.96
C ARG A 44 -12.23 13.73 4.54
N ASN A 45 -12.17 14.77 3.71
CA ASN A 45 -11.91 16.13 4.13
C ASN A 45 -13.02 16.67 5.04
N SER A 46 -14.27 16.34 4.77
CA SER A 46 -15.41 16.71 5.63
C SER A 46 -15.35 16.03 6.98
N ILE A 47 -14.98 14.75 7.04
CA ILE A 47 -14.78 13.99 8.29
C ILE A 47 -13.57 14.53 9.06
N LEU A 48 -12.47 14.86 8.38
CA LEU A 48 -11.28 15.44 9.00
C LEU A 48 -11.54 16.84 9.55
N ALA A 49 -12.29 17.69 8.83
CA ALA A 49 -12.68 19.03 9.31
C ALA A 49 -13.56 18.94 10.56
N PHE A 50 -14.46 17.97 10.63
CA PHE A 50 -15.28 17.71 11.81
C PHE A 50 -14.48 17.12 12.97
N ALA A 51 -13.54 16.22 12.68
CA ALA A 51 -12.68 15.58 13.66
C ALA A 51 -11.60 16.52 14.24
N ALA A 52 -11.22 17.58 13.54
CA ALA A 52 -10.26 18.59 14.02
C ALA A 52 -10.71 19.32 15.30
N SER A 53 -11.98 19.20 15.69
CA SER A 53 -12.50 19.71 16.97
C SER A 53 -12.21 18.83 18.20
N SER A 54 -11.71 17.60 18.01
CA SER A 54 -11.41 16.66 19.11
C SER A 54 -10.33 15.64 18.68
N THR A 55 -9.14 15.73 19.27
CA THR A 55 -7.95 14.96 18.88
C THR A 55 -8.13 13.44 18.96
N HIS A 56 -8.89 12.90 19.91
CA HIS A 56 -9.12 11.45 20.05
C HIS A 56 -10.12 10.88 19.04
N GLN A 57 -11.05 11.70 18.58
CA GLN A 57 -12.03 11.31 17.56
C GLN A 57 -11.45 11.39 16.15
N ALA A 58 -10.46 12.26 15.91
CA ALA A 58 -9.78 12.39 14.63
C ALA A 58 -9.07 11.10 14.20
N ASP A 59 -8.26 10.53 15.09
CA ASP A 59 -7.51 9.28 14.80
C ASP A 59 -8.44 8.11 14.51
N TYR A 60 -9.58 8.06 15.18
CA TYR A 60 -10.57 7.02 14.96
C TYR A 60 -11.31 7.19 13.63
N CYS A 61 -11.72 8.41 13.30
CA CYS A 61 -12.36 8.74 12.02
C CYS A 61 -11.40 8.45 10.85
N ILE A 62 -10.13 8.79 10.99
CA ILE A 62 -9.09 8.48 9.99
C ILE A 62 -8.96 6.96 9.79
N LYS A 63 -8.88 6.19 10.88
CA LYS A 63 -8.84 4.72 10.81
C LYS A 63 -10.09 4.13 10.16
N LEU A 64 -11.26 4.71 10.43
CA LEU A 64 -12.52 4.25 9.85
C LEU A 64 -12.59 4.57 8.36
N VAL A 65 -12.24 5.79 7.95
CA VAL A 65 -12.20 6.22 6.54
C VAL A 65 -11.21 5.38 5.75
N ASN A 66 -10.03 5.14 6.29
CA ASN A 66 -9.02 4.27 5.65
C ASN A 66 -9.55 2.84 5.50
N LYS A 67 -10.20 2.27 6.51
CA LYS A 67 -10.84 0.94 6.41
C LYS A 67 -11.97 0.91 5.37
N MET A 68 -12.70 2.00 5.20
CA MET A 68 -13.78 2.10 4.22
C MET A 68 -13.25 2.25 2.80
N HIS A 69 -12.22 3.05 2.60
CA HIS A 69 -11.55 3.26 1.31
C HIS A 69 -11.05 1.94 0.71
N PHE A 70 -10.53 1.04 1.53
CA PHE A 70 -10.05 -0.27 1.08
C PHE A 70 -11.14 -1.35 0.97
N LYS A 71 -12.35 -1.11 1.49
CA LYS A 71 -13.48 -2.05 1.35
C LYS A 71 -14.45 -1.70 0.23
N SER A 72 -14.41 -0.50 -0.31
CA SER A 72 -15.27 -0.08 -1.42
C SER A 72 -14.82 -0.61 -2.78
N GLU A 73 -13.68 -1.27 -2.88
CA GLU A 73 -13.32 -2.09 -4.03
C GLU A 73 -13.94 -3.50 -3.93
N GLU A 74 -15.26 -3.61 -3.71
CA GLU A 74 -15.97 -4.79 -4.16
C GLU A 74 -15.97 -4.75 -5.69
N PRO A 75 -15.60 -5.86 -6.37
CA PRO A 75 -15.64 -5.89 -7.83
C PRO A 75 -17.09 -5.69 -8.26
N SER A 76 -17.43 -4.50 -8.71
CA SER A 76 -18.65 -4.29 -9.48
C SER A 76 -18.53 -5.18 -10.71
N GLU A 77 -19.40 -6.18 -10.80
CA GLU A 77 -19.61 -6.91 -12.04
C GLU A 77 -19.91 -5.91 -13.15
N ASN A 78 -19.11 -5.99 -14.20
CA ASN A 78 -19.28 -5.26 -15.46
C ASN A 78 -19.04 -3.73 -15.43
N VAL A 79 -17.79 -3.37 -15.65
CA VAL A 79 -17.37 -2.65 -16.88
C VAL A 79 -15.88 -2.91 -17.00
N GLN A 80 -15.46 -3.59 -18.05
CA GLN A 80 -14.11 -3.50 -18.57
C GLN A 80 -13.84 -2.03 -18.91
N ASN A 81 -13.52 -1.23 -17.94
CA ASN A 81 -12.87 0.05 -18.14
C ASN A 81 -11.37 -0.21 -18.15
N ASP A 82 -10.86 -0.35 -19.34
CA ASP A 82 -9.48 -0.48 -19.79
C ASP A 82 -8.62 0.75 -19.40
N SER A 83 -8.98 1.52 -18.39
CA SER A 83 -8.43 2.86 -18.16
C SER A 83 -7.64 3.08 -16.88
N GLU A 84 -7.53 2.11 -15.99
CA GLU A 84 -6.64 2.30 -14.83
C GLU A 84 -5.31 1.60 -15.06
N LYS A 85 -4.43 2.27 -15.78
CA LYS A 85 -3.06 1.81 -16.01
C LYS A 85 -2.33 1.65 -14.70
N LEU A 86 -1.52 0.59 -14.59
CA LEU A 86 -0.64 0.38 -13.47
C LEU A 86 0.48 1.43 -13.48
N VAL A 87 0.95 1.81 -12.31
CA VAL A 87 2.07 2.72 -12.14
C VAL A 87 3.15 1.99 -11.34
N PHE A 88 4.27 1.73 -11.99
CA PHE A 88 5.45 1.12 -11.37
C PHE A 88 6.26 2.19 -10.67
N TYR A 89 6.74 1.90 -9.46
CA TYR A 89 7.47 2.86 -8.65
C TYR A 89 8.57 2.19 -7.81
N ASP A 90 9.52 3.01 -7.43
CA ASP A 90 10.60 2.68 -6.51
C ASP A 90 11.02 3.91 -5.71
N VAL A 91 11.68 3.74 -4.56
CA VAL A 91 12.11 4.85 -3.70
C VAL A 91 13.56 4.71 -3.28
N GLU A 92 14.25 5.86 -3.15
CA GLU A 92 15.59 5.96 -2.60
C GLU A 92 15.60 6.91 -1.39
N VAL A 93 16.26 6.51 -0.31
CA VAL A 93 16.30 7.28 0.93
C VAL A 93 17.74 7.45 1.41
N PHE A 94 18.19 8.70 1.43
CA PHE A 94 19.46 9.14 2.00
C PHE A 94 19.21 10.21 3.06
N PRO A 95 20.19 10.59 3.90
CA PRO A 95 19.98 11.59 4.94
C PRO A 95 19.40 12.95 4.45
N ASN A 96 19.75 13.34 3.22
CA ASN A 96 19.35 14.62 2.61
C ASN A 96 18.52 14.48 1.34
N LEU A 97 18.27 13.26 0.88
CA LEU A 97 17.57 13.01 -0.37
C LEU A 97 16.50 11.92 -0.17
N PHE A 98 15.27 12.27 -0.48
CA PHE A 98 14.18 11.32 -0.67
C PHE A 98 13.74 11.39 -2.13
N LEU A 99 13.87 10.29 -2.85
CA LEU A 99 13.54 10.20 -4.25
C LEU A 99 12.42 9.18 -4.44
N VAL A 100 11.43 9.54 -5.25
CA VAL A 100 10.37 8.64 -5.71
C VAL A 100 10.32 8.69 -7.22
N ASN A 101 10.65 7.60 -7.86
CA ASN A 101 10.55 7.47 -9.31
C ASN A 101 9.36 6.59 -9.65
N TRP A 102 8.63 6.96 -10.71
CA TRP A 102 7.49 6.18 -11.13
C TRP A 102 7.23 6.28 -12.63
N LYS A 103 6.56 5.28 -13.17
CA LYS A 103 6.29 5.12 -14.59
C LYS A 103 4.91 4.49 -14.82
N VAL A 104 4.16 5.03 -15.76
CA VAL A 104 2.90 4.42 -16.19
C VAL A 104 3.19 3.21 -17.08
N GLU A 105 2.43 2.13 -16.90
CA GLU A 105 2.52 0.90 -17.69
C GLU A 105 2.50 1.17 -19.20
N GLY A 106 3.42 0.54 -19.93
CA GLY A 106 3.46 0.57 -21.38
C GLY A 106 3.88 1.91 -22.01
N VAL A 107 4.20 2.93 -21.21
CA VAL A 107 4.74 4.20 -21.73
C VAL A 107 6.25 4.07 -21.85
N GLU A 108 6.77 4.00 -23.08
CA GLU A 108 8.21 3.89 -23.28
C GLU A 108 8.94 5.14 -22.75
N LYS A 109 9.99 4.89 -21.96
CA LYS A 109 11.05 5.84 -21.57
C LYS A 109 10.68 7.10 -20.77
N SER A 110 9.47 7.23 -20.22
CA SER A 110 9.13 8.38 -19.38
C SER A 110 8.96 7.98 -17.91
N VAL A 111 10.08 7.86 -17.21
CA VAL A 111 10.07 7.79 -15.75
C VAL A 111 9.93 9.21 -15.21
N VAL A 112 8.97 9.43 -14.35
CA VAL A 112 8.81 10.68 -13.60
C VAL A 112 9.65 10.59 -12.33
N ARG A 113 10.47 11.61 -12.10
CA ARG A 113 11.37 11.70 -10.95
C ARG A 113 10.86 12.76 -9.99
N MET A 114 10.56 12.37 -8.77
CA MET A 114 10.11 13.26 -7.71
C MET A 114 11.23 13.39 -6.67
N ILE A 115 11.93 14.52 -6.67
CA ILE A 115 13.03 14.80 -5.74
C ILE A 115 12.48 15.52 -4.52
N ASN A 116 12.64 14.93 -3.34
CA ASN A 116 12.13 15.45 -2.08
C ASN A 116 10.63 15.83 -2.14
N PRO A 117 9.76 14.92 -2.66
CA PRO A 117 8.34 15.23 -2.83
C PRO A 117 7.70 15.62 -1.52
N SER A 118 6.75 16.56 -1.59
CA SER A 118 5.92 16.96 -0.46
C SER A 118 4.88 15.88 -0.10
N PRO A 119 4.25 15.95 1.07
CA PRO A 119 3.11 15.08 1.41
C PRO A 119 1.98 15.15 0.36
N ALA A 120 1.71 16.33 -0.21
CA ALA A 120 0.69 16.51 -1.25
C ALA A 120 1.06 15.81 -2.56
N ASP A 121 2.34 15.80 -2.95
CA ASP A 121 2.81 15.07 -4.12
C ASP A 121 2.64 13.55 -3.93
N ILE A 122 2.94 13.05 -2.73
CA ILE A 122 2.72 11.63 -2.41
C ILE A 122 1.23 11.29 -2.38
N GLU A 123 0.38 12.18 -1.85
CA GLU A 123 -1.07 11.98 -1.88
C GLU A 123 -1.58 11.84 -3.32
N GLN A 124 -1.10 12.68 -4.25
CA GLN A 124 -1.45 12.57 -5.67
C GLN A 124 -0.98 11.25 -6.28
N LEU A 125 0.25 10.81 -5.95
CA LEU A 125 0.77 9.53 -6.43
C LEU A 125 -0.09 8.35 -5.95
N MET A 126 -0.64 8.41 -4.75
CA MET A 126 -1.47 7.34 -4.18
C MET A 126 -2.85 7.19 -4.84
N HIS A 127 -3.27 8.09 -5.72
CA HIS A 127 -4.47 7.91 -6.54
C HIS A 127 -4.29 6.89 -7.69
N PHE A 128 -3.04 6.52 -7.98
CA PHE A 128 -2.74 5.52 -8.99
C PHE A 128 -2.67 4.11 -8.40
N ARG A 129 -2.79 3.10 -9.27
CA ARG A 129 -2.55 1.70 -8.91
C ARG A 129 -1.05 1.42 -8.87
N LEU A 130 -0.45 1.65 -7.73
CA LEU A 130 0.99 1.52 -7.51
C LEU A 130 1.44 0.06 -7.47
N VAL A 131 2.48 -0.25 -8.21
CA VAL A 131 3.13 -1.57 -8.25
C VAL A 131 4.61 -1.40 -7.97
N GLY A 132 5.09 -1.99 -6.90
CA GLY A 132 6.51 -2.00 -6.55
C GLY A 132 7.08 -3.41 -6.45
N PHE A 133 8.38 -3.52 -6.27
CA PHE A 133 9.08 -4.77 -6.06
C PHE A 133 9.54 -4.90 -4.61
N ASN A 134 9.00 -5.86 -3.85
CA ASN A 134 9.24 -6.02 -2.41
C ASN A 134 8.87 -4.76 -1.59
N CYS A 135 7.98 -3.96 -2.14
CA CYS A 135 7.61 -2.65 -1.63
C CYS A 135 6.80 -2.70 -0.32
N ARG A 136 6.11 -3.80 -0.08
CA ARG A 136 5.21 -3.98 1.07
C ARG A 136 5.91 -3.79 2.41
N ARG A 137 7.21 -4.11 2.50
CA ARG A 137 7.99 -4.06 3.74
C ARG A 137 8.95 -2.88 3.84
N TYR A 138 9.03 -2.06 2.82
CA TYR A 138 9.93 -0.91 2.79
C TYR A 138 9.27 0.31 2.16
N ASP A 139 9.18 0.36 0.83
CA ASP A 139 8.75 1.54 0.08
C ASP A 139 7.40 2.07 0.53
N ASN A 140 6.44 1.20 0.77
CA ASN A 140 5.11 1.56 1.23
C ASN A 140 5.16 2.32 2.57
N HIS A 141 6.06 1.92 3.47
CA HIS A 141 6.21 2.56 4.78
C HIS A 141 6.88 3.92 4.65
N ILE A 142 7.85 4.05 3.75
CA ILE A 142 8.52 5.33 3.45
C ILE A 142 7.54 6.31 2.81
N LEU A 143 6.77 5.88 1.80
CA LEU A 143 5.72 6.70 1.17
C LEU A 143 4.68 7.14 2.21
N TYR A 144 4.19 6.22 3.02
CA TYR A 144 3.21 6.52 4.06
C TYR A 144 3.76 7.50 5.10
N ALA A 145 5.00 7.32 5.53
CA ALA A 145 5.64 8.24 6.46
C ALA A 145 5.75 9.66 5.90
N ARG A 146 6.12 9.81 4.60
CA ARG A 146 6.11 11.11 3.94
C ARG A 146 4.70 11.70 3.87
N LEU A 147 3.70 10.89 3.53
CA LEU A 147 2.30 11.32 3.47
C LEU A 147 1.83 11.93 4.80
N ILE A 148 2.23 11.34 5.93
CA ILE A 148 1.86 11.85 7.27
C ILE A 148 2.80 12.95 7.78
N GLY A 149 3.72 13.46 6.95
CA GLY A 149 4.51 14.65 7.19
C GLY A 149 5.95 14.44 7.68
N TYR A 150 6.50 13.22 7.59
CA TYR A 150 7.92 13.00 7.92
C TYR A 150 8.83 13.79 6.97
N ASP A 151 9.83 14.47 7.52
CA ASP A 151 10.92 15.10 6.78
C ASP A 151 11.98 14.07 6.32
N ASN A 152 13.00 14.51 5.58
CA ASN A 152 14.03 13.61 5.05
C ASN A 152 14.83 12.92 6.15
N GLU A 153 15.16 13.62 7.24
CA GLU A 153 15.89 13.04 8.37
C GLU A 153 15.04 11.95 9.06
N GLN A 154 13.77 12.22 9.27
CA GLN A 154 12.82 11.26 9.86
C GLN A 154 12.63 10.04 8.95
N LEU A 155 12.54 10.23 7.61
CA LEU A 155 12.47 9.13 6.64
C LEU A 155 13.75 8.29 6.66
N PHE A 156 14.91 8.93 6.69
CA PHE A 156 16.17 8.23 6.79
C PHE A 156 16.27 7.41 8.09
N ASN A 157 15.91 7.98 9.22
CA ASN A 157 15.86 7.28 10.50
C ASN A 157 14.86 6.10 10.49
N LEU A 158 13.73 6.25 9.82
CA LEU A 158 12.76 5.17 9.61
C LEU A 158 13.36 4.06 8.75
N SER A 159 13.99 4.41 7.63
CA SER A 159 14.69 3.48 6.74
C SER A 159 15.72 2.64 7.51
N GLN A 160 16.55 3.30 8.33
CA GLN A 160 17.55 2.61 9.16
C GLN A 160 16.90 1.60 10.11
N LYS A 161 15.78 1.94 10.73
CA LYS A 161 15.03 1.05 11.64
C LYS A 161 14.45 -0.15 10.89
N ILE A 162 13.90 0.06 9.69
CA ILE A 162 13.34 -1.01 8.86
C ILE A 162 14.45 -1.98 8.44
N ILE A 163 15.54 -1.45 7.89
CA ILE A 163 16.69 -2.26 7.44
C ILE A 163 17.35 -2.98 8.63
N GLY A 164 17.43 -2.33 9.79
CA GLY A 164 17.95 -2.92 11.03
C GLY A 164 17.02 -3.95 11.69
N GLY A 165 15.84 -4.23 11.09
CA GLY A 165 14.92 -5.28 11.56
C GLY A 165 14.12 -4.91 12.81
N SER A 166 13.93 -3.62 13.11
CA SER A 166 13.13 -3.19 14.24
C SER A 166 11.65 -3.56 14.05
N ALA A 167 11.05 -4.23 15.00
CA ALA A 167 9.64 -4.67 14.92
C ALA A 167 8.63 -3.51 15.03
N ASN A 168 9.02 -2.37 15.61
CA ASN A 168 8.11 -1.27 15.97
C ASN A 168 8.16 -0.10 14.97
N CYS A 169 8.65 -0.30 13.75
CA CYS A 169 8.79 0.74 12.73
C CYS A 169 7.78 0.65 11.58
N PHE A 170 6.87 -0.31 11.62
CA PHE A 170 5.91 -0.56 10.55
C PHE A 170 4.55 0.07 10.85
N PHE A 171 3.98 0.72 9.83
CA PHE A 171 2.63 1.28 9.89
C PHE A 171 1.64 0.26 9.33
N GLY A 172 0.53 0.02 10.05
CA GLY A 172 -0.50 -0.92 9.61
C GLY A 172 -1.15 -0.52 8.28
N GLU A 173 -1.33 0.78 8.09
CA GLU A 173 -1.94 1.38 6.91
C GLU A 173 -1.04 1.29 5.67
N ALA A 174 0.28 1.35 5.88
CA ALA A 174 1.26 1.34 4.79
C ALA A 174 1.23 0.06 3.95
N TYR A 175 0.84 -1.07 4.55
CA TYR A 175 0.71 -2.33 3.81
C TYR A 175 -0.28 -2.27 2.63
N ASN A 176 -1.15 -1.27 2.60
CA ASN A 176 -2.17 -1.09 1.57
C ASN A 176 -1.90 0.12 0.65
N VAL A 177 -0.72 0.72 0.71
CA VAL A 177 -0.33 1.82 -0.17
C VAL A 177 -0.21 1.36 -1.61
N SER A 178 0.42 0.22 -1.85
CA SER A 178 0.51 -0.36 -3.19
C SER A 178 -0.73 -1.21 -3.54
N TYR A 179 -1.10 -1.21 -4.82
CA TYR A 179 -2.10 -2.10 -5.38
C TYR A 179 -1.65 -3.55 -5.34
N THR A 180 -0.37 -3.79 -5.65
CA THR A 180 0.26 -5.12 -5.52
C THR A 180 1.77 -5.01 -5.40
N ASP A 181 2.39 -6.06 -4.88
CA ASP A 181 3.84 -6.20 -4.76
C ASP A 181 4.30 -7.38 -5.64
N VAL A 182 5.18 -7.08 -6.60
CA VAL A 182 5.67 -8.08 -7.57
C VAL A 182 6.35 -9.24 -6.85
N TYR A 183 7.16 -8.96 -5.84
CA TYR A 183 7.81 -10.00 -5.05
C TYR A 183 6.80 -10.91 -4.34
N ASP A 184 5.69 -10.37 -3.84
CA ASP A 184 4.69 -11.13 -3.08
C ASP A 184 3.95 -12.16 -3.95
N PHE A 185 3.58 -11.81 -5.18
CA PHE A 185 2.83 -12.73 -6.03
C PHE A 185 3.71 -13.64 -6.90
N CYS A 186 4.95 -13.28 -7.20
CA CYS A 186 5.86 -14.12 -7.98
C CYS A 186 6.03 -15.49 -7.35
N SER A 187 5.91 -16.55 -8.15
CA SER A 187 6.21 -17.92 -7.73
C SER A 187 7.71 -18.14 -7.52
N LYS A 188 8.55 -17.43 -8.29
CA LYS A 188 10.02 -17.48 -8.16
C LYS A 188 10.50 -16.30 -7.31
N LYS A 189 11.03 -16.62 -6.13
CA LYS A 189 11.54 -15.62 -5.17
C LYS A 189 13.02 -15.34 -5.40
N GLN A 190 13.33 -14.14 -5.86
CA GLN A 190 14.71 -13.65 -6.03
C GLN A 190 14.75 -12.12 -5.97
N SER A 191 15.94 -11.53 -5.82
CA SER A 191 16.12 -10.07 -5.79
C SER A 191 15.85 -9.45 -7.16
N LEU A 192 15.54 -8.14 -7.19
CA LEU A 192 15.34 -7.39 -8.44
C LEU A 192 16.60 -7.45 -9.30
N LYS A 193 17.78 -7.24 -8.72
CA LYS A 193 19.07 -7.35 -9.41
C LYS A 193 19.30 -8.71 -10.09
N LYS A 194 18.88 -9.79 -9.46
CA LYS A 194 18.97 -11.11 -10.09
C LYS A 194 18.00 -11.25 -11.25
N TRP A 195 16.81 -10.64 -11.17
CA TRP A 195 15.88 -10.56 -12.29
C TRP A 195 16.45 -9.74 -13.45
N GLU A 196 17.11 -8.61 -13.19
CA GLU A 196 17.78 -7.80 -14.22
C GLU A 196 18.77 -8.64 -15.02
N ILE A 197 19.64 -9.38 -14.33
CA ILE A 197 20.63 -10.26 -14.98
C ILE A 197 19.92 -11.35 -15.80
N GLU A 198 18.88 -12.00 -15.25
CA GLU A 198 18.17 -13.10 -15.91
C GLU A 198 17.40 -12.62 -17.15
N LEU A 199 16.84 -11.43 -17.11
CA LEU A 199 16.10 -10.82 -18.22
C LEU A 199 17.00 -10.06 -19.21
N GLY A 200 18.31 -10.02 -18.96
CA GLY A 200 19.26 -9.30 -19.80
C GLY A 200 19.06 -7.78 -19.77
N LEU A 201 18.53 -7.25 -18.67
CA LEU A 201 18.36 -5.83 -18.46
C LEU A 201 19.68 -5.19 -18.04
N HIS A 202 19.76 -3.86 -18.20
CA HIS A 202 20.88 -3.11 -17.69
C HIS A 202 20.96 -3.24 -16.16
N HIS A 203 22.08 -3.75 -15.67
CA HIS A 203 22.36 -3.82 -14.25
C HIS A 203 23.30 -2.68 -13.85
N GLN A 204 22.88 -1.87 -12.90
CA GLN A 204 23.65 -0.75 -12.40
C GLN A 204 23.84 -0.86 -10.89
N GLU A 205 25.05 -0.54 -10.43
CA GLU A 205 25.33 -0.36 -9.02
C GLU A 205 25.56 1.13 -8.74
N LEU A 206 24.90 1.66 -7.73
CA LEU A 206 25.00 3.09 -7.40
C LEU A 206 26.41 3.46 -6.90
N GLY A 207 26.99 2.60 -6.07
CA GLY A 207 28.35 2.77 -5.55
C GLY A 207 28.52 3.94 -4.56
N LEU A 208 27.41 4.50 -4.05
CA LEU A 208 27.41 5.53 -3.02
C LEU A 208 27.17 4.92 -1.65
N PRO A 209 27.78 5.47 -0.57
CA PRO A 209 27.45 5.06 0.78
C PRO A 209 26.02 5.52 1.10
N TRP A 210 25.14 4.59 1.46
CA TRP A 210 23.73 4.82 1.72
C TRP A 210 23.45 5.53 3.06
N ASP A 211 24.44 5.59 3.94
CA ASP A 211 24.37 6.20 5.27
C ASP A 211 24.91 7.64 5.33
N GLN A 212 25.29 8.21 4.20
CA GLN A 212 25.84 9.56 4.09
C GLN A 212 24.99 10.45 3.20
N PRO A 213 25.00 11.78 3.44
CA PRO A 213 24.37 12.73 2.55
C PRO A 213 24.94 12.65 1.14
N VAL A 214 24.09 12.70 0.14
CA VAL A 214 24.45 12.70 -1.28
C VAL A 214 24.68 14.15 -1.73
N PRO A 215 25.85 14.50 -2.30
CA PRO A 215 26.06 15.78 -2.97
C PRO A 215 25.00 16.04 -4.05
N GLU A 216 24.51 17.27 -4.16
CA GLU A 216 23.40 17.60 -5.08
C GLU A 216 23.74 17.34 -6.55
N ASP A 217 25.00 17.49 -6.93
CA ASP A 217 25.50 17.16 -8.28
C ASP A 217 25.41 15.67 -8.63
N LEU A 218 25.28 14.80 -7.61
CA LEU A 218 25.10 13.35 -7.77
C LEU A 218 23.61 12.92 -7.72
N TRP A 219 22.68 13.80 -7.35
CA TRP A 219 21.25 13.47 -7.34
C TRP A 219 20.73 12.93 -8.69
N PRO A 220 21.13 13.48 -9.85
CA PRO A 220 20.75 12.90 -11.14
C PRO A 220 21.21 11.45 -11.33
N LYS A 221 22.39 11.08 -10.80
CA LYS A 221 22.90 9.70 -10.84
C LYS A 221 22.06 8.77 -9.98
N VAL A 222 21.65 9.21 -8.78
CA VAL A 222 20.75 8.43 -7.92
C VAL A 222 19.39 8.26 -8.61
N ALA A 223 18.89 9.32 -9.24
CA ALA A 223 17.63 9.26 -9.97
C ALA A 223 17.69 8.29 -11.17
N GLU A 224 18.79 8.25 -11.90
CA GLU A 224 19.01 7.30 -13.00
C GLU A 224 19.07 5.85 -12.50
N TYR A 225 19.68 5.62 -11.35
CA TYR A 225 19.69 4.32 -10.70
C TYR A 225 18.26 3.87 -10.34
N CYS A 226 17.49 4.73 -9.67
CA CYS A 226 16.11 4.46 -9.33
C CYS A 226 15.21 4.27 -10.57
N ASP A 227 15.45 4.99 -11.68
CA ASP A 227 14.76 4.74 -12.96
C ASP A 227 14.95 3.30 -13.44
N ASN A 228 16.17 2.77 -13.31
CA ASN A 228 16.48 1.40 -13.70
C ASN A 228 15.66 0.39 -12.88
N ASP A 229 15.53 0.61 -11.57
CA ASP A 229 14.77 -0.27 -10.68
C ASP A 229 13.26 -0.21 -11.00
N VAL A 230 12.72 0.96 -11.37
CA VAL A 230 11.34 1.11 -11.86
C VAL A 230 11.11 0.34 -13.17
N ILE A 231 12.03 0.48 -14.14
CA ILE A 231 11.96 -0.21 -15.44
C ILE A 231 12.09 -1.73 -15.23
N ALA A 232 13.00 -2.16 -14.38
CA ALA A 232 13.18 -3.56 -14.03
C ALA A 232 11.93 -4.14 -13.37
N THR A 233 11.29 -3.40 -12.47
CA THR A 233 10.03 -3.80 -11.82
C THR A 233 8.92 -4.04 -12.85
N GLU A 234 8.74 -3.15 -13.84
CA GLU A 234 7.78 -3.36 -14.94
C GLU A 234 8.14 -4.58 -15.77
N ALA A 235 9.41 -4.76 -16.10
CA ALA A 235 9.86 -5.91 -16.89
C ALA A 235 9.59 -7.24 -16.16
N VAL A 236 9.89 -7.32 -14.87
CA VAL A 236 9.59 -8.51 -14.04
C VAL A 236 8.08 -8.75 -13.94
N PHE A 237 7.29 -7.70 -13.75
CA PHE A 237 5.83 -7.81 -13.75
C PHE A 237 5.32 -8.40 -15.07
N ASN A 238 5.82 -7.92 -16.20
CA ASN A 238 5.46 -8.40 -17.53
C ASN A 238 5.84 -9.86 -17.74
N GLU A 239 7.05 -10.25 -17.35
CA GLU A 239 7.51 -11.65 -17.38
C GLU A 239 6.65 -12.56 -16.49
N ARG A 240 6.15 -12.03 -15.38
CA ARG A 240 5.37 -12.79 -14.37
C ARG A 240 3.86 -12.48 -14.41
N ARG A 241 3.32 -11.98 -15.52
CA ARG A 241 1.87 -11.73 -15.70
C ARG A 241 1.01 -12.97 -15.44
N GLY A 242 1.51 -14.16 -15.75
CA GLY A 242 0.82 -15.40 -15.42
C GLY A 242 0.63 -15.63 -13.93
N ASP A 243 1.65 -15.31 -13.12
CA ASP A 243 1.56 -15.37 -11.66
C ASP A 243 0.58 -14.34 -11.11
N PHE A 244 0.58 -13.12 -11.72
CA PHE A 244 -0.38 -12.09 -11.34
C PHE A 244 -1.82 -12.47 -11.67
N ALA A 245 -2.06 -13.06 -12.86
CA ALA A 245 -3.37 -13.58 -13.23
C ALA A 245 -3.85 -14.67 -12.24
N ALA A 246 -2.95 -15.58 -11.83
CA ALA A 246 -3.26 -16.56 -10.80
C ALA A 246 -3.60 -15.88 -9.46
N ARG A 247 -2.89 -14.81 -9.08
CA ARG A 247 -3.19 -14.01 -7.89
C ARG A 247 -4.58 -13.37 -7.96
N GLN A 248 -4.98 -12.81 -9.11
CA GLN A 248 -6.32 -12.25 -9.32
C GLN A 248 -7.42 -13.32 -9.14
N ILE A 249 -7.21 -14.52 -9.68
CA ILE A 249 -8.14 -15.65 -9.49
C ILE A 249 -8.25 -16.02 -8.00
N LEU A 250 -7.12 -16.16 -7.31
CA LEU A 250 -7.10 -16.46 -5.87
C LEU A 250 -7.80 -15.38 -5.05
N ALA A 251 -7.57 -14.10 -5.36
CA ALA A 251 -8.23 -12.98 -4.70
C ALA A 251 -9.75 -13.03 -4.90
N LYS A 252 -10.21 -13.31 -6.12
CA LYS A 252 -11.63 -13.49 -6.42
C LYS A 252 -12.25 -14.67 -5.66
N LEU A 253 -11.60 -15.83 -5.65
CA LEU A 253 -12.05 -17.02 -4.92
C LEU A 253 -12.10 -16.78 -3.40
N ALA A 254 -11.13 -16.05 -2.87
CA ALA A 254 -11.04 -15.70 -1.45
C ALA A 254 -11.99 -14.57 -1.03
N ASN A 255 -12.68 -13.94 -1.96
CA ASN A 255 -13.39 -12.67 -1.72
C ASN A 255 -12.47 -11.63 -1.04
N GLY A 256 -11.26 -11.53 -1.55
CA GLY A 256 -10.17 -10.68 -1.08
C GLY A 256 -9.62 -9.79 -2.17
N CYS A 257 -8.47 -9.15 -1.95
CA CYS A 257 -7.82 -8.31 -2.94
C CYS A 257 -6.45 -8.89 -3.37
N VAL A 258 -5.93 -8.42 -4.50
CA VAL A 258 -4.62 -8.87 -5.02
C VAL A 258 -3.45 -8.50 -4.10
N ASN A 259 -3.65 -7.50 -3.24
CA ASN A 259 -2.68 -7.09 -2.24
C ASN A 259 -2.71 -7.94 -0.95
N ASP A 260 -3.71 -8.81 -0.77
CA ASP A 260 -3.71 -9.76 0.34
C ASP A 260 -2.54 -10.75 0.18
N THR A 261 -1.93 -11.15 1.30
CA THR A 261 -0.85 -12.14 1.26
C THR A 261 -1.38 -13.51 0.80
N THR A 262 -0.52 -14.34 0.21
CA THR A 262 -0.89 -15.71 -0.21
C THR A 262 -1.49 -16.50 0.96
N ASN A 263 -0.92 -16.39 2.15
CA ASN A 263 -1.44 -17.05 3.34
C ASN A 263 -2.86 -16.57 3.71
N SER A 264 -3.10 -15.25 3.61
CA SER A 264 -4.43 -14.67 3.89
C SER A 264 -5.47 -15.18 2.88
N LEU A 265 -5.14 -15.16 1.58
CA LEU A 265 -6.03 -15.66 0.53
C LEU A 265 -6.31 -17.16 0.71
N SER A 266 -5.27 -17.97 0.93
CA SER A 266 -5.42 -19.41 1.17
C SER A 266 -6.29 -19.69 2.40
N ALA A 267 -6.06 -18.99 3.51
CA ALA A 267 -6.86 -19.13 4.71
C ALA A 267 -8.33 -18.75 4.48
N LYS A 268 -8.60 -17.68 3.73
CA LYS A 268 -9.97 -17.28 3.36
C LYS A 268 -10.66 -18.31 2.47
N ILE A 269 -9.94 -18.92 1.53
CA ILE A 269 -10.49 -19.98 0.66
C ILE A 269 -10.82 -21.24 1.45
N ILE A 270 -9.93 -21.67 2.34
CA ILE A 270 -10.07 -22.91 3.10
C ILE A 270 -11.09 -22.77 4.22
N PHE A 271 -11.04 -21.68 4.97
CA PHE A 271 -11.80 -21.50 6.22
C PHE A 271 -12.93 -20.48 6.13
N GLY A 272 -13.06 -19.80 4.99
CA GLY A 272 -14.06 -18.74 4.80
C GLY A 272 -13.88 -17.61 5.83
N ASN A 273 -14.98 -17.20 6.45
CA ASN A 273 -15.00 -16.16 7.47
C ASN A 273 -14.66 -16.64 8.89
N ASN A 274 -14.27 -17.91 9.06
CA ASN A 274 -13.89 -18.43 10.36
C ASN A 274 -12.57 -17.82 10.81
N ARG A 275 -12.62 -17.01 11.89
CA ARG A 275 -11.44 -16.33 12.46
C ARG A 275 -10.62 -17.21 13.41
N LYS A 276 -11.17 -18.37 13.79
CA LYS A 276 -10.52 -19.32 14.71
C LYS A 276 -10.61 -20.74 14.16
N PRO A 277 -10.03 -20.97 12.97
CA PRO A 277 -10.10 -22.30 12.33
C PRO A 277 -9.46 -23.39 13.19
N GLN A 278 -8.47 -23.05 14.03
CA GLN A 278 -7.82 -23.98 14.94
C GLN A 278 -8.81 -24.63 15.92
N ASP A 279 -9.91 -23.97 16.27
CA ASP A 279 -10.93 -24.53 17.18
C ASP A 279 -11.68 -25.74 16.57
N GLN A 280 -11.54 -25.94 15.24
CA GLN A 280 -12.15 -27.06 14.49
C GLN A 280 -11.24 -28.28 14.37
N PHE A 281 -9.98 -28.16 14.77
CA PHE A 281 -8.99 -29.23 14.63
C PHE A 281 -8.63 -29.84 15.97
N ASN A 282 -8.71 -31.15 16.07
CA ASN A 282 -8.13 -31.91 17.16
C ASN A 282 -6.68 -32.24 16.80
N TYR A 283 -5.74 -31.56 17.43
CA TYR A 283 -4.33 -31.88 17.26
C TYR A 283 -3.94 -33.05 18.13
N ARG A 284 -3.38 -34.08 17.50
CA ARG A 284 -2.73 -35.18 18.19
C ARG A 284 -1.23 -35.05 17.98
N ASP A 285 -0.49 -34.97 19.06
CA ASP A 285 0.97 -35.04 19.01
C ASP A 285 1.39 -36.43 18.62
N LEU A 286 1.88 -36.58 17.37
CA LEU A 286 2.36 -37.85 16.85
C LEU A 286 3.84 -38.13 17.22
N SER A 287 4.51 -37.18 17.89
CA SER A 287 5.88 -37.36 18.40
C SER A 287 5.93 -38.17 19.70
N GLN A 288 4.76 -38.37 20.33
CA GLN A 288 4.63 -39.21 21.53
C GLN A 288 4.13 -40.60 21.13
N PRO A 289 4.75 -41.69 21.62
CA PRO A 289 4.36 -43.07 21.29
C PRO A 289 2.97 -43.45 21.80
#